data_0e37abff41bfa1c331fe1bc8d72a97b6
#
_entry.id   0e37abff41bfa1c331fe1bc8d72a97b6
#
_cell.length_a   1.000
_cell.length_b   1.000
_cell.length_c   1.000
_cell.angle_alpha   90.00
_cell.angle_beta   90.00
_cell.angle_gamma   90.00
#
_symmetry.space_group_name_H-M   'P 1'
#
loop_
_entity.id
_entity.type
_entity.pdbx_description
1 polymer ?
#
loop_
_entity_poly.entity_id
_entity_poly.type
_entity_poly.pdbx_seq_one_letter_code
_entity_poly.pdbx_strand_id
1 'polypeptide(L)'
;LGLVGSEMCIRDRYGILNGLDYEEYDPQKDGYIYNHFNEQNFQEGKKLNKARLQKELGLPVKENTMLIGIVSRMTSQKGFDLVAYIMDELLATEDVQLAVLGTGEDQYQDMFRYFAQKYPDKIQATIGYSEERAHRIYASCDAFLMPSLFEPCGLSQLMSLRYGTVPIVRETGGLKDTVEAYNEYEHTGTGFSFANYNAHEMLGTIRYAISVFRDRKKDWNGLIQRGMKQDFSWNRSAGKYEALYEKLTDFE
;
A
#
# COMPACT_ATOMS: atom_id res chain seq x y z
N LEU A 1 -19.64 -32.56 -24.78
CA LEU A 1 -18.26 -32.52 -25.27
C LEU A 1 -17.53 -31.17 -25.03
N GLY A 2 -18.23 -30.11 -24.56
CA GLY A 2 -17.62 -28.80 -24.34
C GLY A 2 -17.04 -28.51 -22.94
N LEU A 3 -17.31 -29.35 -21.95
CA LEU A 3 -16.92 -29.12 -20.57
C LEU A 3 -15.53 -29.63 -20.19
N VAL A 4 -15.00 -30.62 -20.90
CA VAL A 4 -13.71 -31.25 -20.63
C VAL A 4 -12.55 -30.28 -20.91
N GLY A 5 -12.66 -29.45 -21.94
CA GLY A 5 -11.61 -28.45 -22.27
C GLY A 5 -11.54 -27.27 -21.31
N SER A 6 -12.64 -26.88 -20.69
CA SER A 6 -12.64 -25.75 -19.73
C SER A 6 -12.12 -26.16 -18.35
N GLU A 7 -12.36 -27.39 -17.90
CA GLU A 7 -11.80 -27.89 -16.64
C GLU A 7 -10.27 -28.10 -16.71
N MET A 8 -9.75 -28.61 -17.84
CA MET A 8 -8.30 -28.70 -18.07
C MET A 8 -7.62 -27.33 -18.02
N CYS A 9 -8.21 -26.30 -18.65
CA CYS A 9 -7.66 -24.94 -18.61
C CYS A 9 -7.62 -24.31 -17.21
N ILE A 10 -8.45 -24.75 -16.27
CA ILE A 10 -8.48 -24.20 -14.90
C ILE A 10 -7.44 -24.90 -14.00
N ARG A 11 -7.21 -26.20 -14.20
CA ARG A 11 -6.27 -27.00 -13.37
C ARG A 11 -4.80 -26.66 -13.62
N ASP A 12 -4.45 -26.17 -14.81
CA ASP A 12 -3.07 -25.95 -15.25
C ASP A 12 -2.67 -24.47 -15.23
N ARG A 13 -3.36 -23.62 -14.48
CA ARG A 13 -2.99 -22.22 -14.31
C ARG A 13 -2.12 -22.04 -13.08
N TYR A 14 -0.93 -21.50 -13.29
CA TYR A 14 -0.01 -21.11 -12.24
C TYR A 14 0.02 -19.60 -12.11
N GLY A 15 -0.28 -19.07 -10.92
CA GLY A 15 -0.12 -17.65 -10.61
C GLY A 15 1.28 -17.39 -10.07
N ILE A 16 2.05 -16.54 -10.76
CA ILE A 16 3.35 -16.09 -10.28
C ILE A 16 3.28 -14.57 -10.11
N LEU A 17 3.49 -14.09 -8.88
CA LEU A 17 3.55 -12.67 -8.58
C LEU A 17 4.79 -12.05 -9.23
N ASN A 18 4.65 -10.81 -9.71
CA ASN A 18 5.80 -10.04 -10.18
C ASN A 18 6.78 -9.79 -9.03
N GLY A 19 8.06 -9.74 -9.38
CA GLY A 19 9.09 -9.30 -8.45
C GLY A 19 9.18 -7.78 -8.36
N LEU A 20 9.79 -7.30 -7.27
CA LEU A 20 10.19 -5.91 -7.09
C LEU A 20 11.70 -5.79 -7.34
N ASP A 21 12.12 -4.73 -8.00
CA ASP A 21 13.54 -4.41 -8.17
C ASP A 21 14.10 -3.84 -6.86
N TYR A 22 14.93 -4.63 -6.18
CA TYR A 22 15.56 -4.24 -4.92
C TYR A 22 16.82 -3.39 -5.12
N GLU A 23 17.27 -3.16 -6.36
CA GLU A 23 18.27 -2.14 -6.64
C GLU A 23 17.65 -0.74 -6.62
N GLU A 24 16.44 -0.63 -7.13
CA GLU A 24 15.68 0.63 -7.19
C GLU A 24 14.92 0.90 -5.89
N TYR A 25 14.20 -0.12 -5.36
CA TYR A 25 13.37 0.00 -4.16
C TYR A 25 14.08 -0.54 -2.91
N ASP A 26 15.11 0.19 -2.45
CA ASP A 26 15.84 -0.13 -1.23
C ASP A 26 15.99 1.10 -0.32
N PRO A 27 15.30 1.15 0.83
CA PRO A 27 15.36 2.30 1.72
C PRO A 27 16.76 2.56 2.30
N GLN A 28 17.74 1.67 2.12
CA GLN A 28 19.11 1.88 2.55
C GLN A 28 19.94 2.73 1.58
N LYS A 29 19.57 2.78 0.30
CA LYS A 29 20.35 3.44 -0.75
C LYS A 29 19.54 4.28 -1.73
N ASP A 30 18.22 4.32 -1.59
CA ASP A 30 17.31 5.06 -2.45
C ASP A 30 17.63 6.56 -2.44
N GLY A 31 18.06 7.09 -3.59
CA GLY A 31 18.44 8.49 -3.75
C GLY A 31 17.28 9.50 -3.70
N TYR A 32 16.03 9.03 -3.75
CA TYR A 32 14.85 9.89 -3.73
C TYR A 32 14.32 10.20 -2.34
N ILE A 33 14.61 9.37 -1.34
CA ILE A 33 14.12 9.57 0.02
C ILE A 33 14.99 10.54 0.81
N TYR A 34 14.43 11.15 1.86
CA TYR A 34 15.17 12.16 2.62
C TYR A 34 16.20 11.57 3.58
N ASN A 35 15.92 10.42 4.17
CA ASN A 35 16.78 9.73 5.12
C ASN A 35 16.75 8.23 4.85
N HIS A 36 17.92 7.64 4.70
CA HIS A 36 18.03 6.19 4.53
C HIS A 36 17.75 5.46 5.85
N PHE A 37 17.18 4.28 5.73
CA PHE A 37 16.91 3.41 6.88
C PHE A 37 16.86 1.94 6.47
N ASN A 38 16.82 1.08 7.46
CA ASN A 38 16.70 -0.37 7.31
C ASN A 38 15.81 -0.95 8.42
N GLU A 39 15.71 -2.27 8.49
CA GLU A 39 14.89 -2.98 9.47
C GLU A 39 15.28 -2.74 10.94
N GLN A 40 16.51 -2.30 11.21
CA GLN A 40 17.01 -2.06 12.56
C GLN A 40 16.71 -0.63 13.04
N ASN A 41 16.70 0.35 12.13
CA ASN A 41 16.55 1.76 12.46
C ASN A 41 15.34 2.44 11.80
N PHE A 42 14.38 1.67 11.26
CA PHE A 42 13.22 2.19 10.54
C PHE A 42 12.41 3.22 11.36
N GLN A 43 12.34 3.07 12.67
CA GLN A 43 11.57 3.96 13.53
C GLN A 43 12.04 5.41 13.38
N GLU A 44 13.35 5.65 13.55
CA GLU A 44 13.93 6.98 13.37
C GLU A 44 13.93 7.41 11.91
N GLY A 45 14.28 6.51 10.99
CA GLY A 45 14.29 6.80 9.55
C GLY A 45 12.93 7.25 9.04
N LYS A 46 11.86 6.52 9.37
CA LYS A 46 10.49 6.88 8.97
C LYS A 46 9.99 8.16 9.62
N LYS A 47 10.32 8.38 10.90
CA LYS A 47 9.99 9.63 11.59
C LYS A 47 10.58 10.85 10.88
N LEU A 48 11.86 10.79 10.50
CA LEU A 48 12.54 11.87 9.78
C LEU A 48 11.96 12.07 8.38
N ASN A 49 11.73 10.99 7.62
CA ASN A 49 11.10 11.05 6.32
C ASN A 49 9.70 11.66 6.39
N LYS A 50 8.86 11.21 7.33
CA LYS A 50 7.50 11.73 7.55
C LYS A 50 7.50 13.23 7.81
N ALA A 51 8.32 13.71 8.75
CA ALA A 51 8.41 15.13 9.07
C ALA A 51 8.84 15.98 7.87
N ARG A 52 9.73 15.45 7.03
CA ARG A 52 10.18 16.14 5.81
C ARG A 52 9.09 16.17 4.73
N LEU A 53 8.40 15.06 4.51
CA LEU A 53 7.30 15.02 3.54
C LEU A 53 6.15 15.94 3.98
N GLN A 54 5.76 15.93 5.25
CA GLN A 54 4.74 16.85 5.77
C GLN A 54 5.10 18.31 5.48
N LYS A 55 6.35 18.72 5.73
CA LYS A 55 6.83 20.07 5.41
C LYS A 55 6.77 20.37 3.91
N GLU A 56 7.24 19.44 3.07
CA GLU A 56 7.23 19.62 1.61
C GLU A 56 5.82 19.78 1.05
N LEU A 57 4.87 19.04 1.63
CA LEU A 57 3.46 19.10 1.25
C LEU A 57 2.71 20.30 1.87
N GLY A 58 3.34 21.08 2.75
CA GLY A 58 2.68 22.15 3.49
C GLY A 58 1.71 21.66 4.58
N LEU A 59 1.80 20.39 4.96
CA LEU A 59 1.03 19.83 6.08
C LEU A 59 1.68 20.17 7.44
N PRO A 60 0.89 20.35 8.50
CA PRO A 60 1.43 20.43 9.85
C PRO A 60 2.28 19.20 10.20
N VAL A 61 3.47 19.42 10.77
CA VAL A 61 4.34 18.32 11.20
C VAL A 61 3.78 17.72 12.49
N LYS A 62 3.23 16.51 12.38
CA LYS A 62 2.59 15.79 13.49
C LYS A 62 3.08 14.33 13.52
N GLU A 63 3.90 14.00 14.50
CA GLU A 63 4.46 12.65 14.64
C GLU A 63 3.38 11.59 14.91
N ASN A 64 2.44 11.90 15.80
CA ASN A 64 1.43 10.96 16.29
C ASN A 64 0.14 10.92 15.46
N THR A 65 -0.03 11.77 14.47
CA THR A 65 -1.13 11.72 13.50
C THR A 65 -0.75 10.75 12.39
N MET A 66 -1.59 9.76 12.07
CA MET A 66 -1.33 8.82 10.99
C MET A 66 -1.29 9.53 9.64
N LEU A 67 -0.19 9.38 8.90
CA LEU A 67 -0.08 9.83 7.50
C LEU A 67 -0.34 8.66 6.56
N ILE A 68 -1.41 8.73 5.78
CA ILE A 68 -1.81 7.71 4.79
C ILE A 68 -1.35 8.15 3.40
N GLY A 69 -0.61 7.29 2.71
CA GLY A 69 -0.18 7.47 1.34
C GLY A 69 -1.14 6.84 0.34
N ILE A 70 -1.33 7.50 -0.80
CA ILE A 70 -2.01 6.96 -1.97
C ILE A 70 -1.17 7.31 -3.20
N VAL A 71 -0.69 6.31 -3.92
CA VAL A 71 0.03 6.47 -5.20
C VAL A 71 -0.62 5.56 -6.23
N SER A 72 -1.38 6.13 -7.15
CA SER A 72 -2.13 5.34 -8.11
C SER A 72 -2.64 6.14 -9.30
N ARG A 73 -2.97 5.43 -10.40
CA ARG A 73 -3.85 6.00 -11.42
C ARG A 73 -5.23 6.23 -10.81
N MET A 74 -5.77 7.42 -10.98
CA MET A 74 -7.07 7.81 -10.42
C MET A 74 -8.21 7.33 -11.31
N THR A 75 -8.57 6.06 -11.15
CA THR A 75 -9.64 5.39 -11.91
C THR A 75 -10.59 4.64 -10.99
N SER A 76 -11.82 4.38 -11.45
CA SER A 76 -12.80 3.60 -10.69
C SER A 76 -12.30 2.20 -10.32
N GLN A 77 -11.49 1.56 -11.19
CA GLN A 77 -10.84 0.28 -10.90
C GLN A 77 -10.01 0.31 -9.60
N LYS A 78 -9.43 1.45 -9.26
CA LYS A 78 -8.59 1.62 -8.06
C LYS A 78 -9.39 1.96 -6.80
N GLY A 79 -10.73 1.95 -6.86
CA GLY A 79 -11.61 2.13 -5.70
C GLY A 79 -11.75 3.57 -5.25
N PHE A 80 -11.51 4.55 -6.12
CA PHE A 80 -11.62 5.97 -5.76
C PHE A 80 -13.07 6.43 -5.56
N ASP A 81 -14.06 5.69 -6.04
CA ASP A 81 -15.47 5.88 -5.68
C ASP A 81 -15.72 5.59 -4.18
N LEU A 82 -15.12 4.53 -3.63
CA LEU A 82 -15.17 4.25 -2.18
C LEU A 82 -14.46 5.36 -1.39
N VAL A 83 -13.30 5.81 -1.87
CA VAL A 83 -12.54 6.90 -1.25
C VAL A 83 -13.34 8.18 -1.26
N ALA A 84 -13.98 8.54 -2.38
CA ALA A 84 -14.83 9.73 -2.50
C ALA A 84 -15.98 9.71 -1.50
N TYR A 85 -16.59 8.54 -1.29
CA TYR A 85 -17.72 8.39 -0.38
C TYR A 85 -17.37 8.67 1.08
N ILE A 86 -16.19 8.24 1.55
CA ILE A 86 -15.81 8.35 2.97
C ILE A 86 -14.95 9.58 3.29
N MET A 87 -14.42 10.27 2.29
CA MET A 87 -13.35 11.27 2.47
C MET A 87 -13.75 12.39 3.44
N ASP A 88 -14.97 12.92 3.28
CA ASP A 88 -15.44 14.00 4.14
C ASP A 88 -15.57 13.55 5.61
N GLU A 89 -16.16 12.38 5.83
CA GLU A 89 -16.32 11.81 7.17
C GLU A 89 -14.94 11.51 7.79
N LEU A 90 -14.05 10.83 7.06
CA LEU A 90 -12.71 10.51 7.53
C LEU A 90 -11.93 11.76 7.96
N LEU A 91 -11.90 12.79 7.10
CA LEU A 91 -11.15 14.02 7.39
C LEU A 91 -11.79 14.89 8.47
N ALA A 92 -13.12 14.84 8.61
CA ALA A 92 -13.82 15.60 9.66
C ALA A 92 -13.67 14.96 11.04
N THR A 93 -13.68 13.62 11.13
CA THR A 93 -13.80 12.92 12.42
C THR A 93 -12.49 12.35 12.96
N GLU A 94 -11.53 12.02 12.08
CA GLU A 94 -10.29 11.36 12.52
C GLU A 94 -9.08 12.32 12.52
N ASP A 95 -8.14 12.07 13.44
CA ASP A 95 -6.82 12.73 13.41
C ASP A 95 -5.91 11.97 12.44
N VAL A 96 -6.01 12.33 11.16
CA VAL A 96 -5.33 11.69 10.06
C VAL A 96 -4.86 12.72 9.04
N GLN A 97 -3.77 12.41 8.35
CA GLN A 97 -3.30 13.16 7.19
C GLN A 97 -3.17 12.24 5.98
N LEU A 98 -3.37 12.79 4.78
CA LEU A 98 -3.26 12.07 3.51
C LEU A 98 -2.26 12.76 2.58
N ALA A 99 -1.37 11.96 1.99
CA ALA A 99 -0.47 12.34 0.92
C ALA A 99 -0.85 11.57 -0.35
N VAL A 100 -1.39 12.27 -1.35
CA VAL A 100 -1.93 11.67 -2.58
C VAL A 100 -1.07 12.05 -3.77
N LEU A 101 -0.72 11.07 -4.59
CA LEU A 101 -0.03 11.24 -5.87
C LEU A 101 -0.73 10.41 -6.93
N GLY A 102 -1.09 11.03 -8.03
CA GLY A 102 -1.63 10.31 -9.19
C GLY A 102 -2.30 11.22 -10.21
N THR A 103 -2.75 10.59 -11.27
CA THR A 103 -3.53 11.23 -12.34
C THR A 103 -4.50 10.23 -12.94
N GLY A 104 -5.55 10.69 -13.59
CA GLY A 104 -6.55 9.82 -14.22
C GLY A 104 -7.84 10.55 -14.53
N GLU A 105 -8.98 9.98 -14.13
CA GLU A 105 -10.31 10.53 -14.39
C GLU A 105 -10.49 11.87 -13.66
N ASP A 106 -10.99 12.89 -14.38
CA ASP A 106 -11.12 14.26 -13.88
C ASP A 106 -11.96 14.34 -12.60
N GLN A 107 -13.01 13.53 -12.49
CA GLN A 107 -13.86 13.48 -11.31
C GLN A 107 -13.08 13.18 -10.01
N TYR A 108 -12.09 12.30 -10.06
CA TYR A 108 -11.27 11.96 -8.89
C TYR A 108 -10.16 12.99 -8.66
N GLN A 109 -9.59 13.56 -9.72
CA GLN A 109 -8.63 14.65 -9.59
C GLN A 109 -9.30 15.88 -8.93
N ASP A 110 -10.51 16.24 -9.37
CA ASP A 110 -11.27 17.37 -8.83
C ASP A 110 -11.73 17.11 -7.40
N MET A 111 -12.14 15.88 -7.08
CA MET A 111 -12.42 15.46 -5.72
C MET A 111 -11.23 15.72 -4.79
N PHE A 112 -10.02 15.29 -5.16
CA PHE A 112 -8.84 15.51 -4.34
C PHE A 112 -8.45 16.99 -4.23
N ARG A 113 -8.59 17.78 -5.31
CA ARG A 113 -8.40 19.23 -5.26
C ARG A 113 -9.38 19.90 -4.30
N TYR A 114 -10.65 19.50 -4.35
CA TYR A 114 -11.68 20.00 -3.46
C TYR A 114 -11.37 19.71 -1.98
N PHE A 115 -11.01 18.45 -1.65
CA PHE A 115 -10.69 18.10 -0.28
C PHE A 115 -9.40 18.73 0.22
N ALA A 116 -8.39 18.93 -0.63
CA ALA A 116 -7.17 19.66 -0.29
C ALA A 116 -7.45 21.15 0.05
N GLN A 117 -8.44 21.75 -0.61
CA GLN A 117 -8.89 23.11 -0.27
C GLN A 117 -9.73 23.13 1.01
N LYS A 118 -10.61 22.13 1.20
CA LYS A 118 -11.50 22.05 2.36
C LYS A 118 -10.77 21.71 3.66
N TYR A 119 -9.76 20.87 3.59
CA TYR A 119 -8.98 20.36 4.73
C TYR A 119 -7.47 20.56 4.51
N PRO A 120 -6.96 21.79 4.36
CA PRO A 120 -5.57 22.05 3.95
C PRO A 120 -4.52 21.48 4.91
N ASP A 121 -4.86 21.31 6.19
CA ASP A 121 -3.98 20.75 7.22
C ASP A 121 -4.01 19.22 7.27
N LYS A 122 -4.90 18.58 6.50
CA LYS A 122 -5.13 17.14 6.58
C LYS A 122 -4.88 16.38 5.29
N ILE A 123 -5.00 17.00 4.13
CA ILE A 123 -4.76 16.33 2.85
C ILE A 123 -4.04 17.23 1.86
N GLN A 124 -3.05 16.64 1.19
CA GLN A 124 -2.42 17.24 0.02
C GLN A 124 -2.38 16.26 -1.13
N ALA A 125 -2.74 16.75 -2.31
CA ALA A 125 -2.81 15.95 -3.53
C ALA A 125 -1.91 16.55 -4.62
N THR A 126 -0.95 15.77 -5.07
CA THR A 126 -0.16 16.06 -6.27
C THR A 126 -0.82 15.37 -7.45
N ILE A 127 -1.43 16.16 -8.35
CA ILE A 127 -2.03 15.63 -9.58
C ILE A 127 -0.94 15.57 -10.64
N GLY A 128 -0.54 14.35 -11.00
CA GLY A 128 0.51 14.10 -11.97
C GLY A 128 1.28 12.81 -11.69
N TYR A 129 2.38 12.63 -12.39
CA TYR A 129 3.34 11.56 -12.18
C TYR A 129 4.65 12.13 -11.63
N SER A 130 5.18 11.50 -10.61
CA SER A 130 6.50 11.80 -10.04
C SER A 130 7.02 10.58 -9.31
N GLU A 131 8.04 9.96 -9.84
CA GLU A 131 8.71 8.80 -9.24
C GLU A 131 9.36 9.18 -7.91
N GLU A 132 10.12 10.28 -7.89
CA GLU A 132 10.71 10.81 -6.67
C GLU A 132 9.68 10.99 -5.54
N ARG A 133 8.51 11.57 -5.85
CA ARG A 133 7.45 11.75 -4.86
C ARG A 133 6.80 10.44 -4.44
N ALA A 134 6.68 9.47 -5.34
CA ALA A 134 6.19 8.14 -5.00
C ALA A 134 7.10 7.46 -3.96
N HIS A 135 8.42 7.45 -4.19
CA HIS A 135 9.41 6.92 -3.24
C HIS A 135 9.35 7.64 -1.89
N ARG A 136 9.24 8.98 -1.90
CA ARG A 136 9.06 9.76 -0.66
C ARG A 136 7.78 9.38 0.09
N ILE A 137 6.67 9.14 -0.61
CA ILE A 137 5.41 8.69 -0.01
C ILE A 137 5.59 7.31 0.62
N TYR A 138 6.18 6.33 -0.11
CA TYR A 138 6.46 5.00 0.45
C TYR A 138 7.35 5.06 1.69
N ALA A 139 8.38 5.90 1.69
CA ALA A 139 9.29 6.00 2.82
C ALA A 139 8.72 6.76 4.02
N SER A 140 7.80 7.70 3.80
CA SER A 140 7.35 8.67 4.81
C SER A 140 6.01 8.34 5.46
N CYS A 141 5.09 7.71 4.71
CA CYS A 141 3.76 7.43 5.24
C CYS A 141 3.78 6.32 6.28
N ASP A 142 2.83 6.36 7.21
CA ASP A 142 2.62 5.30 8.19
C ASP A 142 1.82 4.15 7.58
N ALA A 143 0.79 4.49 6.80
CA ALA A 143 -0.05 3.53 6.10
C ALA A 143 -0.16 3.85 4.60
N PHE A 144 -0.55 2.84 3.80
CA PHE A 144 -0.73 2.95 2.35
C PHE A 144 -2.06 2.35 1.93
N LEU A 145 -2.94 3.14 1.31
CA LEU A 145 -4.31 2.73 1.00
C LEU A 145 -4.45 2.24 -0.45
N MET A 146 -4.95 1.01 -0.64
CA MET A 146 -5.25 0.41 -1.94
C MET A 146 -6.61 -0.30 -1.92
N PRO A 147 -7.73 0.42 -2.13
CA PRO A 147 -9.09 -0.14 -2.08
C PRO A 147 -9.54 -0.71 -3.43
N SER A 148 -8.66 -1.24 -4.24
CA SER A 148 -8.90 -1.62 -5.62
C SER A 148 -10.10 -2.56 -5.80
N LEU A 149 -10.93 -2.33 -6.83
CA LEU A 149 -12.01 -3.23 -7.23
C LEU A 149 -11.43 -4.57 -7.67
N PHE A 150 -10.36 -4.55 -8.45
CA PHE A 150 -9.53 -5.72 -8.73
C PHE A 150 -8.07 -5.31 -8.93
N GLU A 151 -7.14 -6.18 -8.52
CA GLU A 151 -5.70 -5.96 -8.63
C GLU A 151 -5.00 -7.31 -8.90
N PRO A 152 -4.62 -7.61 -10.15
CA PRO A 152 -4.05 -8.91 -10.49
C PRO A 152 -2.78 -9.25 -9.69
N CYS A 153 -1.89 -8.30 -9.53
CA CYS A 153 -0.66 -8.43 -8.75
C CYS A 153 -0.54 -7.31 -7.72
N GLY A 154 -0.55 -6.05 -8.19
CA GLY A 154 -0.16 -4.89 -7.42
C GLY A 154 1.36 -4.85 -7.18
N LEU A 155 1.94 -3.67 -7.33
CA LEU A 155 3.34 -3.43 -6.96
C LEU A 155 3.43 -2.44 -5.81
N SER A 156 2.52 -1.47 -5.75
CA SER A 156 2.56 -0.40 -4.75
C SER A 156 2.47 -0.91 -3.31
N GLN A 157 1.72 -1.99 -3.03
CA GLN A 157 1.73 -2.61 -1.70
C GLN A 157 3.06 -3.31 -1.39
N LEU A 158 3.72 -3.90 -2.41
CA LEU A 158 5.05 -4.51 -2.22
C LEU A 158 6.09 -3.44 -1.91
N MET A 159 6.05 -2.31 -2.65
CA MET A 159 6.89 -1.16 -2.37
C MET A 159 6.60 -0.60 -0.97
N SER A 160 5.33 -0.45 -0.58
CA SER A 160 4.97 0.04 0.74
C SER A 160 5.50 -0.88 1.86
N LEU A 161 5.36 -2.19 1.72
CA LEU A 161 5.91 -3.18 2.66
C LEU A 161 7.43 -3.08 2.75
N ARG A 162 8.13 -2.97 1.62
CA ARG A 162 9.59 -2.83 1.56
C ARG A 162 10.09 -1.57 2.31
N TYR A 163 9.32 -0.48 2.25
CA TYR A 163 9.62 0.79 2.95
C TYR A 163 8.99 0.87 4.35
N GLY A 164 8.46 -0.23 4.89
CA GLY A 164 7.84 -0.25 6.21
C GLY A 164 6.59 0.64 6.33
N THR A 165 5.88 0.84 5.26
CA THR A 165 4.59 1.53 5.24
C THR A 165 3.48 0.49 5.19
N VAL A 166 2.62 0.49 6.22
CA VAL A 166 1.65 -0.58 6.45
C VAL A 166 0.50 -0.49 5.45
N PRO A 167 0.27 -1.51 4.60
CA PRO A 167 -0.81 -1.46 3.62
C PRO A 167 -2.19 -1.64 4.27
N ILE A 168 -3.18 -0.89 3.75
CA ILE A 168 -4.61 -1.07 4.01
C ILE A 168 -5.25 -1.39 2.66
N VAL A 169 -5.71 -2.62 2.47
CA VAL A 169 -6.07 -3.11 1.14
C VAL A 169 -7.45 -3.78 1.13
N ARG A 170 -8.08 -3.83 -0.05
CA ARG A 170 -9.18 -4.77 -0.26
C ARG A 170 -8.64 -6.17 -0.59
N GLU A 171 -9.30 -7.20 -0.09
CA GLU A 171 -8.95 -8.61 -0.35
C GLU A 171 -9.29 -9.02 -1.78
N THR A 172 -8.42 -8.68 -2.73
CA THR A 172 -8.59 -9.04 -4.15
C THR A 172 -7.25 -9.36 -4.80
N GLY A 173 -7.19 -10.43 -5.58
CA GLY A 173 -6.00 -10.85 -6.34
C GLY A 173 -4.71 -10.75 -5.56
N GLY A 174 -3.68 -10.14 -6.15
CA GLY A 174 -2.36 -10.00 -5.53
C GLY A 174 -2.33 -9.23 -4.20
N LEU A 175 -3.31 -8.37 -3.92
CA LEU A 175 -3.39 -7.71 -2.62
C LEU A 175 -3.69 -8.71 -1.50
N LYS A 176 -4.63 -9.64 -1.74
CA LYS A 176 -4.94 -10.73 -0.81
C LYS A 176 -3.78 -11.71 -0.63
N ASP A 177 -3.02 -11.95 -1.71
CA ASP A 177 -1.91 -12.91 -1.70
C ASP A 177 -0.65 -12.37 -0.99
N THR A 178 -0.53 -11.04 -0.85
CA THR A 178 0.70 -10.38 -0.38
C THR A 178 0.55 -9.64 0.94
N VAL A 179 -0.67 -9.31 1.35
CA VAL A 179 -0.96 -8.60 2.60
C VAL A 179 -1.73 -9.51 3.54
N GLU A 180 -1.07 -9.93 4.60
CA GLU A 180 -1.71 -10.69 5.69
C GLU A 180 -2.38 -9.71 6.65
N ALA A 181 -3.68 -9.93 6.90
CA ALA A 181 -4.44 -9.11 7.83
C ALA A 181 -3.90 -9.19 9.27
N TYR A 182 -3.83 -8.05 9.94
CA TYR A 182 -3.42 -7.99 11.35
C TYR A 182 -4.36 -8.80 12.24
N ASN A 183 -3.77 -9.71 13.01
CA ASN A 183 -4.46 -10.49 14.06
C ASN A 183 -3.99 -9.98 15.43
N GLU A 184 -4.91 -9.35 16.16
CA GLU A 184 -4.62 -8.74 17.46
C GLU A 184 -4.38 -9.75 18.58
N TYR A 185 -4.84 -11.01 18.44
CA TYR A 185 -4.68 -12.06 19.43
C TYR A 185 -3.34 -12.79 19.27
N GLU A 186 -2.90 -12.98 18.04
CA GLU A 186 -1.63 -13.66 17.71
C GLU A 186 -0.48 -12.68 17.47
N HIS A 187 -0.78 -11.39 17.38
CA HIS A 187 0.16 -10.33 17.01
C HIS A 187 0.88 -10.58 15.68
N THR A 188 0.17 -11.18 14.71
CA THR A 188 0.67 -11.49 13.36
C THR A 188 0.14 -10.49 12.32
N GLY A 189 0.45 -10.74 11.03
CA GLY A 189 0.02 -9.91 9.90
C GLY A 189 1.06 -8.90 9.45
N THR A 190 0.83 -8.33 8.28
CA THR A 190 1.69 -7.32 7.63
C THR A 190 0.93 -6.06 7.23
N GLY A 191 -0.39 -6.05 7.38
CA GLY A 191 -1.24 -4.93 7.03
C GLY A 191 -2.67 -5.09 7.54
N PHE A 192 -3.58 -4.34 6.96
CA PHE A 192 -5.02 -4.40 7.25
C PHE A 192 -5.77 -4.70 5.96
N SER A 193 -6.86 -5.47 6.06
CA SER A 193 -7.68 -5.79 4.90
C SER A 193 -9.17 -5.72 5.18
N PHE A 194 -9.95 -5.51 4.12
CA PHE A 194 -11.40 -5.61 4.13
C PHE A 194 -11.86 -6.43 2.92
N ALA A 195 -12.93 -7.21 3.11
CA ALA A 195 -13.33 -8.21 2.13
C ALA A 195 -14.22 -7.64 1.01
N ASN A 196 -15.29 -6.91 1.39
CA ASN A 196 -16.28 -6.45 0.44
C ASN A 196 -15.88 -5.12 -0.21
N TYR A 197 -16.31 -4.90 -1.46
CA TYR A 197 -16.17 -3.60 -2.12
C TYR A 197 -17.21 -2.64 -1.54
N ASN A 198 -16.93 -2.15 -0.33
CA ASN A 198 -17.84 -1.35 0.48
C ASN A 198 -17.12 -0.22 1.20
N ALA A 199 -17.61 1.00 1.06
CA ALA A 199 -17.00 2.20 1.60
C ALA A 199 -16.98 2.23 3.16
N HIS A 200 -18.04 1.75 3.81
CA HIS A 200 -18.11 1.73 5.28
C HIS A 200 -17.18 0.67 5.87
N GLU A 201 -17.04 -0.49 5.21
CA GLU A 201 -16.09 -1.51 5.63
C GLU A 201 -14.64 -1.00 5.51
N MET A 202 -14.33 -0.32 4.40
CA MET A 202 -13.04 0.36 4.22
C MET A 202 -12.80 1.40 5.32
N LEU A 203 -13.77 2.25 5.62
CA LEU A 203 -13.66 3.26 6.67
C LEU A 203 -13.44 2.63 8.05
N GLY A 204 -14.18 1.57 8.37
CA GLY A 204 -14.00 0.80 9.60
C GLY A 204 -12.58 0.23 9.72
N THR A 205 -12.03 -0.30 8.63
CA THR A 205 -10.65 -0.82 8.57
C THR A 205 -9.62 0.29 8.75
N ILE A 206 -9.82 1.45 8.14
CA ILE A 206 -8.94 2.63 8.33
C ILE A 206 -8.97 3.07 9.80
N ARG A 207 -10.15 3.17 10.43
CA ARG A 207 -10.30 3.52 11.84
C ARG A 207 -9.61 2.53 12.77
N TYR A 208 -9.74 1.24 12.47
CA TYR A 208 -9.05 0.20 13.22
C TYR A 208 -7.52 0.35 13.08
N ALA A 209 -7.01 0.56 11.87
CA ALA A 209 -5.58 0.83 11.66
C ALA A 209 -5.10 2.06 12.44
N ILE A 210 -5.87 3.17 12.44
CA ILE A 210 -5.57 4.38 13.24
C ILE A 210 -5.50 4.05 14.73
N SER A 211 -6.42 3.24 15.26
CA SER A 211 -6.43 2.85 16.67
C SER A 211 -5.20 2.01 17.04
N VAL A 212 -4.81 1.05 16.19
CA VAL A 212 -3.60 0.24 16.40
C VAL A 212 -2.33 1.11 16.32
N PHE A 213 -2.25 1.99 15.33
CA PHE A 213 -1.13 2.94 15.20
C PHE A 213 -0.96 3.83 16.43
N ARG A 214 -2.06 4.33 16.99
CA ARG A 214 -2.06 5.22 18.14
C ARG A 214 -1.80 4.49 19.46
N ASP A 215 -2.51 3.38 19.68
CA ASP A 215 -2.65 2.79 21.02
C ASP A 215 -1.82 1.51 21.19
N ARG A 216 -1.35 0.87 20.09
CA ARG A 216 -0.62 -0.41 20.09
C ARG A 216 0.72 -0.31 19.34
N LYS A 217 1.59 0.60 19.75
CA LYS A 217 2.87 0.88 19.06
C LYS A 217 3.75 -0.35 18.86
N LYS A 218 3.75 -1.31 19.80
CA LYS A 218 4.50 -2.56 19.67
C LYS A 218 4.01 -3.40 18.49
N ASP A 219 2.69 -3.52 18.35
CA ASP A 219 2.08 -4.30 17.27
C ASP A 219 2.29 -3.61 15.92
N TRP A 220 2.12 -2.27 15.89
CA TRP A 220 2.39 -1.47 14.70
C TRP A 220 3.84 -1.65 14.20
N ASN A 221 4.81 -1.58 15.09
CA ASN A 221 6.21 -1.82 14.76
C ASN A 221 6.45 -3.27 14.31
N GLY A 222 5.72 -4.23 14.88
CA GLY A 222 5.74 -5.62 14.46
C GLY A 222 5.22 -5.82 13.03
N LEU A 223 4.14 -5.11 12.64
CA LEU A 223 3.64 -5.11 11.25
C LEU A 223 4.71 -4.59 10.28
N ILE A 224 5.35 -3.47 10.60
CA ILE A 224 6.43 -2.88 9.81
C ILE A 224 7.58 -3.88 9.64
N GLN A 225 8.08 -4.45 10.73
CA GLN A 225 9.21 -5.39 10.68
C GLN A 225 8.90 -6.64 9.86
N ARG A 226 7.70 -7.21 9.99
CA ARG A 226 7.30 -8.37 9.20
C ARG A 226 7.16 -8.04 7.73
N GLY A 227 6.58 -6.87 7.41
CA GLY A 227 6.47 -6.37 6.05
C GLY A 227 7.83 -6.19 5.37
N MET A 228 8.76 -5.49 6.04
CA MET A 228 10.11 -5.25 5.51
C MET A 228 10.94 -6.53 5.32
N LYS A 229 10.67 -7.59 6.09
CA LYS A 229 11.36 -8.88 5.99
C LYS A 229 10.83 -9.79 4.90
N GLN A 230 9.67 -9.48 4.32
CA GLN A 230 9.15 -10.29 3.21
C GLN A 230 10.05 -10.14 1.98
N ASP A 231 10.30 -11.27 1.32
CA ASP A 231 11.03 -11.29 0.06
C ASP A 231 10.08 -11.28 -1.13
N PHE A 232 10.03 -10.15 -1.81
CA PHE A 232 9.31 -9.94 -3.07
C PHE A 232 10.27 -9.65 -4.23
N SER A 233 11.53 -10.07 -4.14
CA SER A 233 12.52 -9.84 -5.19
C SER A 233 12.19 -10.59 -6.49
N TRP A 234 12.72 -10.10 -7.60
CA TRP A 234 12.68 -10.80 -8.87
C TRP A 234 13.33 -12.18 -8.82
N ASN A 235 14.36 -12.38 -7.98
CA ASN A 235 14.99 -13.69 -7.80
C ASN A 235 13.99 -14.75 -7.32
N ARG A 236 13.13 -14.39 -6.37
CA ARG A 236 12.06 -15.29 -5.90
C ARG A 236 11.04 -15.60 -6.99
N SER A 237 10.64 -14.60 -7.77
CA SER A 237 9.69 -14.80 -8.88
C SER A 237 10.30 -15.61 -10.00
N ALA A 238 11.55 -15.33 -10.38
CA ALA A 238 12.30 -16.09 -11.39
C ALA A 238 12.45 -17.58 -11.01
N GLY A 239 12.78 -17.87 -9.75
CA GLY A 239 12.85 -19.26 -9.27
C GLY A 239 11.53 -20.04 -9.40
N LYS A 240 10.37 -19.35 -9.28
CA LYS A 240 9.07 -19.99 -9.55
C LYS A 240 8.84 -20.29 -11.03
N TYR A 241 9.32 -19.42 -11.93
CA TYR A 241 9.28 -19.68 -13.37
C TYR A 241 10.21 -20.85 -13.73
N GLU A 242 11.43 -20.86 -13.17
CA GLU A 242 12.38 -21.95 -13.38
C GLU A 242 11.80 -23.30 -12.95
N ALA A 243 11.28 -23.39 -11.73
CA ALA A 243 10.62 -24.61 -11.24
C ALA A 243 9.41 -25.03 -12.08
N LEU A 244 8.68 -24.10 -12.68
CA LEU A 244 7.59 -24.40 -13.59
C LEU A 244 8.11 -24.97 -14.93
N TYR A 245 9.19 -24.40 -15.48
CA TYR A 245 9.80 -24.92 -16.72
C TYR A 245 10.40 -26.28 -16.51
N GLU A 246 11.13 -26.54 -15.43
CA GLU A 246 11.65 -27.88 -15.07
C GLU A 246 10.53 -28.92 -15.03
N LYS A 247 9.42 -28.58 -14.32
CA LYS A 247 8.25 -29.48 -14.24
C LYS A 247 7.64 -29.79 -15.60
N LEU A 248 7.69 -28.86 -16.57
CA LEU A 248 7.15 -29.07 -17.91
C LEU A 248 8.09 -29.90 -18.79
N THR A 249 9.41 -29.87 -18.54
CA THR A 249 10.41 -30.67 -19.29
C THR A 249 10.55 -32.09 -18.77
N ASP A 250 10.18 -32.37 -17.52
CA ASP A 250 10.18 -33.72 -16.94
C ASP A 250 9.04 -34.64 -17.45
N PHE A 251 8.16 -34.10 -18.32
CA PHE A 251 7.07 -34.86 -18.95
C PHE A 251 7.44 -35.46 -20.35
N GLU A 252 8.70 -35.35 -20.79
CA GLU A 252 9.23 -36.08 -21.93
C GLU A 252 9.91 -37.40 -21.50
#